data_56de249798febcf01f38b4bf0040d353
#
_entry.id   56de249798febcf01f38b4bf0040d353
#
_cell.length_a   1.000
_cell.length_b   1.000
_cell.length_c   1.000
_cell.angle_alpha   90.00
_cell.angle_beta   90.00
_cell.angle_gamma   90.00
#
_symmetry.space_group_name_H-M   'P 1'
#
loop_
_entity.id
_entity.type
_entity.pdbx_description
1 polymer ?
#
loop_
_entity_poly.entity_id
_entity_poly.type
_entity_poly.pdbx_seq_one_letter_code
_entity_poly.pdbx_strand_id
1 'polypeptide(L)'
;MTTTKYKLEIDCFSGRQNPVFEISEEDFAALHQDIQNLETTARQPLFDGLGFRGFILYDSVAKIISVQKNIIKIELNESLQYKKNNRAVLSKLIRMARKYDEKKIYETLIDDIENEYAI
;
A
#
# COMPACT_ATOMS: atom_id res chain seq x y z
N MET A 1 17.25 21.83 4.28
CA MET A 1 15.81 21.64 4.09
C MET A 1 15.51 20.15 3.88
N THR A 2 14.64 19.61 4.71
CA THR A 2 14.30 18.19 4.61
C THR A 2 13.21 17.99 3.57
N THR A 3 13.49 17.19 2.55
CA THR A 3 12.48 16.83 1.56
C THR A 3 11.63 15.70 2.12
N THR A 4 10.31 15.89 2.12
CA THR A 4 9.39 14.83 2.51
C THR A 4 9.46 13.71 1.49
N LYS A 5 9.68 12.49 1.94
CA LYS A 5 9.74 11.31 1.09
C LYS A 5 8.54 10.42 1.33
N TYR A 6 7.91 10.02 0.25
CA TYR A 6 6.78 9.11 0.28
C TYR A 6 7.21 7.79 -0.33
N LYS A 7 6.76 6.67 0.25
CA LYS A 7 7.18 5.34 -0.20
C LYS A 7 5.99 4.41 -0.33
N LEU A 8 6.11 3.52 -1.31
CA LEU A 8 5.20 2.40 -1.50
C LEU A 8 5.99 1.11 -1.36
N GLU A 9 5.56 0.25 -0.47
CA GLU A 9 6.17 -1.06 -0.24
C GLU A 9 5.20 -2.15 -0.63
N ILE A 10 5.70 -3.20 -1.30
CA ILE A 10 4.93 -4.42 -1.53
C ILE A 10 5.28 -5.40 -0.42
N ASP A 11 4.34 -5.67 0.47
CA ASP A 11 4.57 -6.54 1.63
C ASP A 11 4.32 -7.99 1.23
N CYS A 12 5.38 -8.68 0.80
CA CYS A 12 5.25 -10.01 0.20
C CYS A 12 6.35 -10.99 0.61
N PHE A 13 7.46 -10.52 1.16
CA PHE A 13 8.57 -11.42 1.48
C PHE A 13 8.73 -11.59 2.98
N SER A 14 9.10 -12.81 3.39
CA SER A 14 9.60 -13.07 4.73
C SER A 14 11.06 -13.51 4.60
N GLY A 15 11.91 -12.98 5.44
CA GLY A 15 13.33 -13.33 5.42
C GLY A 15 14.19 -12.55 4.42
N ARG A 16 13.60 -11.68 3.62
CA ARG A 16 14.34 -10.75 2.76
C ARG A 16 13.55 -9.46 2.60
N GLN A 17 14.23 -8.43 2.10
CA GLN A 17 13.63 -7.10 1.97
C GLN A 17 12.51 -7.08 0.92
N ASN A 18 11.39 -6.46 1.27
CA ASN A 18 10.29 -6.22 0.35
C ASN A 18 10.66 -5.15 -0.69
N PRO A 19 10.05 -5.20 -1.89
CA PRO A 19 10.21 -4.10 -2.85
C PRO A 19 9.68 -2.78 -2.27
N VAL A 20 10.47 -1.73 -2.38
CA VAL A 20 10.11 -0.39 -1.90
C VAL A 20 10.37 0.61 -3.02
N PHE A 21 9.39 1.45 -3.31
CA PHE A 21 9.49 2.50 -4.32
C PHE A 21 9.33 3.86 -3.66
N GLU A 22 10.16 4.81 -4.04
CA GLU A 22 9.98 6.20 -3.67
C GLU A 22 8.96 6.80 -4.65
N ILE A 23 7.85 7.33 -4.13
CA ILE A 23 6.75 7.84 -4.96
C ILE A 23 6.60 9.34 -4.80
N SER A 24 5.92 9.99 -5.75
CA SER A 24 5.69 11.42 -5.69
C SER A 24 4.66 11.80 -4.65
N GLU A 25 4.74 13.04 -4.19
CA GLU A 25 3.74 13.60 -3.27
C GLU A 25 2.34 13.57 -3.89
N GLU A 26 2.23 13.88 -5.20
CA GLU A 26 0.96 13.90 -5.89
C GLU A 26 0.31 12.51 -5.92
N ASP A 27 1.09 11.48 -6.20
CA ASP A 27 0.58 10.11 -6.24
C ASP A 27 0.15 9.64 -4.85
N PHE A 28 0.95 9.97 -3.82
CA PHE A 28 0.57 9.66 -2.44
C PHE A 28 -0.72 10.37 -2.05
N ALA A 29 -0.82 11.67 -2.34
CA ALA A 29 -1.99 12.48 -1.96
C ALA A 29 -3.27 11.98 -2.62
N ALA A 30 -3.19 11.59 -3.90
CA ALA A 30 -4.36 11.08 -4.62
C ALA A 30 -4.86 9.77 -3.98
N LEU A 31 -3.96 8.85 -3.68
CA LEU A 31 -4.33 7.60 -3.00
C LEU A 31 -4.83 7.84 -1.59
N HIS A 32 -4.17 8.71 -0.86
CA HIS A 32 -4.58 9.06 0.51
C HIS A 32 -6.00 9.58 0.54
N GLN A 33 -6.36 10.45 -0.41
CA GLN A 33 -7.72 10.98 -0.51
C GLN A 33 -8.73 9.89 -0.82
N ASP A 34 -8.42 8.99 -1.75
CA ASP A 34 -9.30 7.85 -2.05
C ASP A 34 -9.54 7.00 -0.80
N ILE A 35 -8.48 6.74 -0.04
CA ILE A 35 -8.56 5.95 1.19
C ILE A 35 -9.40 6.67 2.25
N GLN A 36 -9.24 7.98 2.40
CA GLN A 36 -10.01 8.75 3.37
C GLN A 36 -11.51 8.76 3.06
N ASN A 37 -11.87 8.60 1.80
CA ASN A 37 -13.27 8.54 1.37
C ASN A 37 -13.91 7.16 1.57
N LEU A 38 -13.15 6.15 1.96
CA LEU A 38 -13.69 4.83 2.22
C LEU A 38 -14.41 4.79 3.56
N GLU A 39 -15.31 3.82 3.70
CA GLU A 39 -16.08 3.62 4.92
C GLU A 39 -15.17 3.23 6.08
N THR A 40 -15.30 3.94 7.21
CA THR A 40 -14.62 3.59 8.45
C THR A 40 -15.23 2.34 9.04
N THR A 41 -14.42 1.46 9.58
CA THR A 41 -14.87 0.21 10.18
C THR A 41 -14.19 -0.04 11.52
N ALA A 42 -14.67 -1.04 12.25
CA ALA A 42 -14.09 -1.44 13.51
C ALA A 42 -12.72 -2.08 13.30
N ARG A 43 -11.92 -2.06 14.35
CA ARG A 43 -10.61 -2.71 14.37
C ARG A 43 -10.70 -4.17 13.97
N GLN A 44 -9.80 -4.59 13.07
CA GLN A 44 -9.69 -5.99 12.62
C GLN A 44 -8.21 -6.37 12.55
N PRO A 45 -7.87 -7.64 12.83
CA PRO A 45 -6.48 -8.07 12.65
C PRO A 45 -6.10 -8.07 11.18
N LEU A 46 -4.86 -7.67 10.90
CA LEU A 46 -4.31 -7.77 9.57
C LEU A 46 -3.81 -9.20 9.31
N PHE A 47 -3.87 -9.62 8.05
CA PHE A 47 -3.29 -10.88 7.64
C PHE A 47 -1.75 -10.79 7.72
N ASP A 48 -1.12 -11.76 8.36
CA ASP A 48 0.33 -11.81 8.52
C ASP A 48 0.95 -13.12 8.02
N GLY A 49 0.21 -13.86 7.20
CA GLY A 49 0.68 -15.13 6.66
C GLY A 49 1.76 -14.99 5.59
N LEU A 50 2.12 -16.11 4.98
CA LEU A 50 3.11 -16.14 3.91
C LEU A 50 2.54 -15.62 2.60
N GLY A 51 3.43 -15.15 1.73
CA GLY A 51 3.07 -14.62 0.43
C GLY A 51 2.68 -13.15 0.49
N PHE A 52 1.95 -12.68 -0.53
CA PHE A 52 1.56 -11.29 -0.61
C PHE A 52 0.55 -10.95 0.49
N ARG A 53 0.90 -9.97 1.33
CA ARG A 53 0.06 -9.50 2.43
C ARG A 53 -0.64 -8.19 2.13
N GLY A 54 -0.10 -7.40 1.23
CA GLY A 54 -0.68 -6.12 0.87
C GLY A 54 0.36 -5.10 0.47
N PHE A 55 -0.07 -3.84 0.46
CA PHE A 55 0.81 -2.70 0.19
C PHE A 55 0.93 -1.86 1.46
N ILE A 56 2.06 -1.20 1.62
CA ILE A 56 2.26 -0.26 2.72
C ILE A 56 2.68 1.08 2.14
N LEU A 57 1.95 2.14 2.51
CA LEU A 57 2.27 3.51 2.12
C LEU A 57 2.85 4.24 3.33
N TYR A 58 3.94 4.93 3.09
CA TYR A 58 4.60 5.72 4.13
C TYR A 58 4.65 7.19 3.70
N ASP A 59 4.35 8.10 4.63
CA ASP A 59 4.86 9.45 4.49
C ASP A 59 6.11 9.59 5.38
N SER A 60 6.87 10.63 5.18
CA SER A 60 8.15 10.77 5.88
C SER A 60 8.02 11.26 7.32
N VAL A 61 6.81 11.56 7.76
CA VAL A 61 6.60 12.15 9.08
C VAL A 61 6.24 11.08 10.11
N ALA A 62 5.09 10.44 9.96
CA ALA A 62 4.64 9.47 10.95
C ALA A 62 3.52 8.56 10.47
N LYS A 63 2.95 8.80 9.29
CA LYS A 63 1.79 8.05 8.83
C LYS A 63 2.21 6.77 8.12
N ILE A 64 1.60 5.66 8.53
CA ILE A 64 1.78 4.35 7.90
C ILE A 64 0.39 3.83 7.53
N ILE A 65 0.20 3.50 6.27
CA ILE A 65 -1.07 2.99 5.76
C ILE A 65 -0.84 1.59 5.22
N SER A 66 -1.41 0.60 5.91
CA SER A 66 -1.31 -0.81 5.50
C SER A 66 -2.57 -1.19 4.74
N VAL A 67 -2.44 -1.52 3.46
CA VAL A 67 -3.55 -1.78 2.56
C VAL A 67 -3.58 -3.26 2.23
N GLN A 68 -4.57 -3.98 2.75
CA GLN A 68 -4.80 -5.38 2.44
C GLN A 68 -6.10 -5.53 1.64
N LYS A 69 -6.42 -6.73 1.20
CA LYS A 69 -7.53 -6.97 0.28
C LYS A 69 -8.85 -6.35 0.75
N ASN A 70 -9.21 -6.56 2.02
CA ASN A 70 -10.51 -6.15 2.55
C ASN A 70 -10.43 -5.06 3.61
N ILE A 71 -9.24 -4.73 4.10
CA ILE A 71 -9.06 -3.84 5.24
C ILE A 71 -7.86 -2.92 5.03
N ILE A 72 -7.99 -1.69 5.48
CA ILE A 72 -6.90 -0.71 5.49
C ILE A 72 -6.73 -0.25 6.93
N LYS A 73 -5.49 -0.28 7.41
CA LYS A 73 -5.12 0.24 8.73
C LYS A 73 -4.30 1.51 8.54
N ILE A 74 -4.73 2.59 9.16
CA ILE A 74 -4.03 3.86 9.11
C ILE A 74 -3.48 4.15 10.51
N GLU A 75 -2.16 4.30 10.60
CA GLU A 75 -1.46 4.63 11.84
C GLU A 75 -0.86 6.03 11.70
N LEU A 76 -1.22 6.92 12.61
CA LEU A 76 -0.64 8.26 12.71
C LEU A 76 -0.34 8.53 14.17
N ASN A 77 0.95 8.52 14.53
CA ASN A 77 1.39 8.61 15.93
C ASN A 77 0.74 7.47 16.73
N GLU A 78 -0.06 7.81 17.75
CA GLU A 78 -0.76 6.81 18.57
C GLU A 78 -2.19 6.56 18.11
N SER A 79 -2.60 7.21 17.04
CA SER A 79 -3.96 7.10 16.52
C SER A 79 -4.07 5.98 15.50
N LEU A 80 -5.10 5.15 15.61
CA LEU A 80 -5.38 4.06 14.69
C LEU A 80 -6.76 4.26 14.08
N GLN A 81 -6.87 4.04 12.78
CA GLN A 81 -8.13 4.08 12.07
C GLN A 81 -8.19 2.92 11.08
N TYR A 82 -9.36 2.32 10.91
CA TYR A 82 -9.56 1.22 9.98
C TYR A 82 -10.62 1.60 8.96
N LYS A 83 -10.38 1.23 7.71
CA LYS A 83 -11.29 1.46 6.58
C LYS A 83 -11.57 0.15 5.86
N LYS A 84 -12.77 0.03 5.30
CA LYS A 84 -13.08 -1.07 4.40
C LYS A 84 -12.46 -0.78 3.05
N ASN A 85 -11.63 -1.70 2.55
CA ASN A 85 -10.99 -1.52 1.27
C ASN A 85 -11.92 -1.91 0.11
N ASN A 86 -11.62 -1.43 -1.09
CA ASN A 86 -12.32 -1.80 -2.31
C ASN A 86 -11.32 -2.10 -3.44
N ARG A 87 -11.82 -2.66 -4.54
CA ARG A 87 -10.99 -3.00 -5.69
C ARG A 87 -10.32 -1.80 -6.33
N ALA A 88 -10.97 -0.65 -6.32
CA ALA A 88 -10.43 0.53 -6.98
C ALA A 88 -9.10 0.96 -6.37
N VAL A 89 -8.98 0.91 -5.03
CA VAL A 89 -7.74 1.25 -4.35
C VAL A 89 -6.64 0.25 -4.67
N LEU A 90 -6.95 -1.05 -4.64
CA LEU A 90 -5.97 -2.09 -5.00
C LEU A 90 -5.50 -1.94 -6.43
N SER A 91 -6.43 -1.69 -7.36
CA SER A 91 -6.11 -1.49 -8.77
C SER A 91 -5.18 -0.30 -8.98
N LYS A 92 -5.43 0.80 -8.27
CA LYS A 92 -4.56 1.99 -8.33
C LYS A 92 -3.17 1.71 -7.77
N LEU A 93 -3.08 0.95 -6.69
CA LEU A 93 -1.78 0.57 -6.11
C LEU A 93 -0.96 -0.30 -7.06
N ILE A 94 -1.61 -1.24 -7.74
CA ILE A 94 -0.95 -2.08 -8.73
C ILE A 94 -0.42 -1.23 -9.89
N ARG A 95 -1.23 -0.32 -10.41
CA ARG A 95 -0.79 0.60 -11.47
C ARG A 95 0.36 1.48 -11.02
N MET A 96 0.31 1.94 -9.77
CA MET A 96 1.38 2.74 -9.19
C MET A 96 2.68 1.94 -9.09
N ALA A 97 2.62 0.70 -8.61
CA ALA A 97 3.78 -0.18 -8.52
C ALA A 97 4.41 -0.40 -9.90
N ARG A 98 3.58 -0.63 -10.94
CA ARG A 98 4.10 -0.76 -12.31
C ARG A 98 4.77 0.51 -12.80
N LYS A 99 4.19 1.67 -12.50
CA LYS A 99 4.74 2.96 -12.89
C LYS A 99 6.13 3.20 -12.31
N TYR A 100 6.32 2.85 -11.03
CA TYR A 100 7.58 3.09 -10.33
C TYR A 100 8.61 1.98 -10.54
N ASP A 101 8.19 0.81 -11.01
CA ASP A 101 9.08 -0.29 -11.39
C ASP A 101 9.61 -0.07 -12.82
N GLU A 102 10.33 1.03 -13.02
CA GLU A 102 10.79 1.48 -14.33
C GLU A 102 11.65 0.44 -15.05
N LYS A 103 12.45 -0.30 -14.30
CA LYS A 103 13.35 -1.31 -14.84
C LYS A 103 12.70 -2.68 -14.96
N LYS A 104 11.42 -2.79 -14.64
CA LYS A 104 10.63 -4.03 -14.69
C LYS A 104 11.25 -5.17 -13.88
N ILE A 105 11.84 -4.82 -12.75
CA ILE A 105 12.47 -5.80 -11.86
C ILE A 105 11.41 -6.69 -11.21
N TYR A 106 10.24 -6.14 -10.91
CA TYR A 106 9.18 -6.81 -10.18
C TYR A 106 7.95 -7.12 -11.05
N GLU A 107 8.11 -7.12 -12.38
CA GLU A 107 6.99 -7.29 -13.31
C GLU A 107 6.23 -8.60 -13.05
N THR A 108 6.93 -9.71 -12.87
CA THR A 108 6.31 -11.01 -12.61
C THR A 108 5.57 -11.01 -11.29
N LEU A 109 6.17 -10.44 -10.25
CA LEU A 109 5.54 -10.32 -8.93
C LEU A 109 4.24 -9.52 -9.03
N ILE A 110 4.28 -8.37 -9.71
CA ILE A 110 3.12 -7.51 -9.84
C ILE A 110 2.02 -8.19 -10.67
N ASP A 111 2.39 -8.91 -11.74
CA ASP A 111 1.45 -9.69 -12.54
C ASP A 111 0.77 -10.77 -11.69
N ASP A 112 1.52 -11.46 -10.85
CA ASP A 112 0.98 -12.50 -9.96
C ASP A 112 -0.01 -11.91 -8.96
N ILE A 113 0.31 -10.74 -8.39
CA ILE A 113 -0.58 -10.04 -7.47
C ILE A 113 -1.89 -9.66 -8.17
N GLU A 114 -1.80 -9.10 -9.36
CA GLU A 114 -2.96 -8.71 -10.14
C GLU A 114 -3.86 -9.90 -10.44
N ASN A 115 -3.27 -11.01 -10.86
CA ASN A 115 -4.01 -12.23 -11.17
C ASN A 115 -4.67 -12.83 -9.92
N GLU A 116 -3.96 -12.86 -8.79
CA GLU A 116 -4.49 -13.42 -7.54
C GLU A 116 -5.70 -12.67 -7.04
N TYR A 117 -5.71 -11.35 -7.19
CA TYR A 117 -6.81 -10.52 -6.70
C TYR A 117 -7.87 -10.22 -7.75
N ALA A 118 -7.71 -10.74 -8.97
CA ALA A 118 -8.68 -10.60 -10.09
C ALA A 118 -9.05 -9.13 -10.35
N ILE A 119 -8.03 -8.28 -10.34
CA ILE A 119 -8.23 -6.85 -10.53
C ILE A 119 -8.11 -6.47 -12.01
#